data_eb4cccd84fc2136a1c6e89b5c974b3f2
#
_entry.id   eb4cccd84fc2136a1c6e89b5c974b3f2
#
_cell.length_a   1.000
_cell.length_b   1.000
_cell.length_c   1.000
_cell.angle_alpha   90.00
_cell.angle_beta   90.00
_cell.angle_gamma   90.00
#
_symmetry.space_group_name_H-M   'P 1'
#
loop_
_entity.id
_entity.type
_entity.pdbx_description
1 polymer ?
#
loop_
_entity_poly.entity_id
_entity_poly.type
_entity_poly.pdbx_seq_one_letter_code
_entity_poly.pdbx_strand_id
1 'polypeptide(L)' 'MSDRTIGILGLGIFGSSVLAALAKHDMNIIAIDDHEERINQFEPVLARGVVGDITDEELLLSAGI' A
#
# COMPACT_ATOMS: atom_id res chain seq x y z
N MET A 1 -17.56 -5.42 8.35
CA MET A 1 -16.84 -4.72 7.27
C MET A 1 -16.15 -3.49 7.82
N SER A 2 -14.91 -3.27 7.45
CA SER A 2 -14.14 -2.13 7.96
C SER A 2 -14.25 -0.93 7.02
N ASP A 3 -14.40 0.25 7.62
CA ASP A 3 -14.35 1.52 6.87
C ASP A 3 -12.95 2.12 6.90
N ARG A 4 -12.01 1.44 7.57
CA ARG A 4 -10.66 1.98 7.73
C ARG A 4 -9.83 1.75 6.48
N THR A 5 -9.15 2.79 6.06
CA THR A 5 -8.23 2.73 4.92
C THR A 5 -6.89 3.30 5.36
N ILE A 6 -5.83 2.55 5.08
CA ILE A 6 -4.47 2.94 5.42
C ILE A 6 -3.64 2.98 4.15
N GLY A 7 -2.88 4.06 3.98
CA GLY A 7 -1.92 4.17 2.90
C GLY A 7 -0.51 3.84 3.38
N ILE A 8 0.18 2.98 2.65
CA ILE A 8 1.58 2.65 2.93
C ILE A 8 2.43 3.13 1.77
N LEU A 9 3.36 4.02 2.06
CA LEU A 9 4.25 4.59 1.06
C LEU A 9 5.61 3.92 1.14
N GLY A 10 5.87 3.04 0.21
CA GLY A 10 7.11 2.27 0.16
C GLY A 10 6.98 0.92 0.88
N LEU A 11 7.31 -0.14 0.16
CA LEU A 11 7.26 -1.51 0.67
C LEU A 11 8.67 -2.07 0.89
N GLY A 12 9.54 -1.27 1.47
CA GLY A 12 10.85 -1.74 1.91
C GLY A 12 10.71 -2.65 3.14
N ILE A 13 11.81 -2.91 3.85
CA ILE A 13 11.79 -3.81 5.01
C ILE A 13 10.77 -3.34 6.04
N PHE A 14 10.77 -2.06 6.37
CA PHE A 14 9.85 -1.50 7.36
C PHE A 14 8.41 -1.53 6.87
N GLY A 15 8.17 -1.03 5.66
CA GLY A 15 6.82 -0.97 5.10
C GLY A 15 6.18 -2.33 4.94
N SER A 16 6.93 -3.33 4.49
CA SER A 16 6.40 -4.68 4.34
C SER A 16 6.11 -5.33 5.70
N SER A 17 6.89 -5.01 6.74
CA SER A 17 6.61 -5.50 8.09
C SER A 17 5.33 -4.91 8.65
N VAL A 18 5.11 -3.62 8.45
CA VAL A 18 3.87 -2.95 8.86
C VAL A 18 2.68 -3.54 8.11
N LEU A 19 2.82 -3.74 6.81
CA LEU A 19 1.76 -4.30 5.99
C LEU A 19 1.38 -5.71 6.46
N ALA A 20 2.37 -6.55 6.73
CA ALA A 20 2.12 -7.90 7.21
C ALA A 20 1.36 -7.90 8.55
N ALA A 21 1.69 -6.95 9.44
CA ALA A 21 0.98 -6.82 10.70
C ALA A 21 -0.46 -6.35 10.49
N LEU A 22 -0.66 -5.36 9.60
CA LEU A 22 -1.99 -4.80 9.33
C LEU A 22 -2.89 -5.75 8.54
N ALA A 23 -2.30 -6.63 7.74
CA ALA A 23 -3.08 -7.59 6.95
C ALA A 23 -3.89 -8.56 7.81
N LYS A 24 -3.55 -8.68 9.09
CA LYS A 24 -4.29 -9.53 10.04
C LYS A 24 -5.57 -8.85 10.54
N HIS A 25 -5.75 -7.58 10.22
CA HIS A 25 -6.90 -6.80 10.64
C HIS A 25 -7.79 -6.52 9.43
N ASP A 26 -9.06 -6.26 9.70
CA ASP A 26 -10.03 -5.93 8.66
C ASP A 26 -9.86 -4.47 8.25
N MET A 27 -8.94 -4.21 7.35
CA MET A 27 -8.61 -2.87 6.86
C MET A 27 -8.42 -2.88 5.36
N ASN A 28 -8.72 -1.74 4.74
CA ASN A 28 -8.40 -1.50 3.34
C ASN A 28 -6.99 -0.92 3.27
N ILE A 29 -6.08 -1.63 2.64
CA ILE A 29 -4.69 -1.21 2.54
C ILE A 29 -4.38 -0.77 1.11
N ILE A 30 -3.93 0.46 0.97
CA ILE A 30 -3.45 0.99 -0.30
C ILE A 30 -1.93 1.13 -0.18
N ALA A 31 -1.21 0.50 -1.09
CA ALA A 31 0.25 0.57 -1.08
C ALA A 31 0.77 1.20 -2.36
N ILE A 32 1.78 2.03 -2.23
CA ILE A 32 2.47 2.65 -3.36
C ILE A 32 3.96 2.37 -3.22
N ASP A 33 4.56 1.89 -4.29
CA ASP A 33 6.00 1.62 -4.34
C ASP A 33 6.46 1.80 -5.78
N ASP A 34 7.70 2.20 -5.98
CA ASP A 34 8.27 2.35 -7.32
C ASP A 34 8.78 1.02 -7.89
N HIS A 35 8.72 -0.06 -7.12
CA HIS A 35 9.13 -1.39 -7.54
C HIS A 35 7.89 -2.28 -7.75
N GLU A 36 7.62 -2.60 -9.00
CA GLU A 36 6.46 -3.41 -9.36
C GLU A 36 6.44 -4.77 -8.65
N GLU A 37 7.58 -5.43 -8.52
CA GLU A 37 7.66 -6.73 -7.87
C GLU A 37 7.23 -6.68 -6.41
N ARG A 38 7.45 -5.57 -5.71
CA ARG A 38 7.01 -5.42 -4.33
C ARG A 38 5.49 -5.30 -4.25
N ILE A 39 4.90 -4.54 -5.15
CA ILE A 39 3.44 -4.42 -5.22
C ILE A 39 2.82 -5.79 -5.53
N ASN A 40 3.36 -6.49 -6.51
CA ASN A 40 2.83 -7.81 -6.92
C ASN A 40 2.92 -8.84 -5.79
N GLN A 41 3.98 -8.77 -5.00
CA GLN A 41 4.17 -9.69 -3.87
C GLN A 41 3.05 -9.58 -2.83
N PHE A 42 2.56 -8.37 -2.60
CA PHE A 42 1.56 -8.12 -1.56
C PHE A 42 0.15 -7.90 -2.13
N GLU A 43 -0.02 -7.99 -3.44
CA GLU A 43 -1.30 -7.72 -4.08
C GLU A 43 -2.50 -8.43 -3.44
N PRO A 44 -2.40 -9.72 -3.05
CA PRO A 44 -3.56 -10.41 -2.48
C PRO A 44 -4.11 -9.79 -1.18
N VAL A 45 -3.28 -9.03 -0.46
CA VAL A 45 -3.71 -8.40 0.80
C VAL A 45 -3.96 -6.91 0.64
N LEU A 46 -3.79 -6.37 -0.56
CA LEU A 46 -4.00 -4.95 -0.83
C LEU A 46 -5.39 -4.70 -1.40
N ALA A 47 -6.06 -3.67 -0.92
CA ALA A 47 -7.25 -3.17 -1.57
C ALA A 47 -6.86 -2.50 -2.90
N ARG A 48 -5.70 -1.86 -2.93
CA ARG A 48 -5.17 -1.23 -4.13
C ARG A 48 -3.66 -1.16 -4.07
N GLY A 49 -3.00 -1.55 -5.15
CA GLY A 49 -1.56 -1.40 -5.30
C GLY A 49 -1.25 -0.46 -6.46
N VAL A 50 -0.36 0.49 -6.24
CA VAL A 50 0.03 1.47 -7.25
C VAL A 50 1.55 1.48 -7.38
N VAL A 51 2.03 1.33 -8.60
CA VAL A 51 3.47 1.43 -8.90
C VAL A 51 3.75 2.87 -9.32
N GLY A 52 4.60 3.56 -8.57
CA GLY A 52 4.95 4.92 -8.89
C GLY A 52 5.81 5.56 -7.83
N ASP A 53 6.12 6.82 -8.04
CA ASP A 53 6.98 7.61 -7.16
C ASP A 53 6.18 8.10 -5.95
N ILE A 54 6.59 7.69 -4.76
CA ILE A 54 5.90 8.07 -3.52
C ILE A 54 6.04 9.56 -3.18
N THR A 55 6.90 10.29 -3.88
CA THR A 55 7.01 11.74 -3.72
C THR A 55 6.13 12.50 -4.69
N ASP A 56 5.44 11.83 -5.59
CA ASP A 56 4.54 12.45 -6.56
C ASP A 56 3.18 12.73 -5.90
N GLU A 57 2.94 14.00 -5.61
CA GLU A 57 1.71 14.42 -4.93
C GLU A 57 0.46 14.09 -5.72
N GLU A 58 0.49 14.27 -7.04
CA GLU A 58 -0.67 13.94 -7.88
C GLU A 58 -0.98 12.45 -7.84
N LEU A 59 0.07 11.62 -7.83
CA LEU A 59 -0.10 10.18 -7.73
C LEU A 59 -0.75 9.80 -6.39
N LEU A 60 -0.29 10.40 -5.30
CA LEU A 60 -0.84 10.13 -3.98
C LEU A 60 -2.32 10.49 -3.91
N LEU A 61 -2.68 11.63 -4.45
CA LEU A 61 -4.09 12.06 -4.48
C LEU A 61 -4.94 11.14 -5.33
N SER A 62 -4.45 10.73 -6.49
CA SER A 62 -5.19 9.83 -7.38
C SER A 62 -5.36 8.44 -6.79
N ALA A 63 -4.44 8.01 -5.94
CA ALA A 63 -4.52 6.72 -5.27
C ALA A 63 -5.48 6.73 -4.07
N GLY A 64 -5.93 7.90 -3.64
CA GLY A 64 -6.86 8.01 -2.52
C GLY A 64 -6.19 8.23 -1.17
N ILE A 65 -4.97 8.72 -1.21
CA ILE A 65 -4.20 8.99 0.01
C ILE A 65 -4.19 10.47 0.34
#